data_0826deb9a5449fb01d1b3356f4636064
#
_entry.id   0826deb9a5449fb01d1b3356f4636064
#
_cell.length_a   1.000
_cell.length_b   1.000
_cell.length_c   1.000
_cell.angle_alpha   90.00
_cell.angle_beta   90.00
_cell.angle_gamma   90.00
#
_symmetry.space_group_name_H-M   'P 1'
#
loop_
_entity.id
_entity.type
_entity.pdbx_description
1 polymer ?
#
loop_
_entity_poly.entity_id
_entity_poly.type
_entity_poly.pdbx_seq_one_letter_code
_entity_poly.pdbx_strand_id
1 'polypeptide(L)'
;QENTKSNAPNLIIITTDGLRWQEVFNGMDFSIANKSKFNHGDSAYLYKKYGANTISERQKLLMPFFWNTISSQGQLFGNRNKENKVDVANPHWFSYPGYNEIFTGYPDSAINSNDYAPNPHSNLMAFLNKQKAYQGKVIAFGAWDAYNRILNETVSGFPVINGFESVQSILKDSTTAILASLLKDSYKPFKEVECLDVFTHYQAMHYLKTKQPKVMYISYGETDEWAHHANYSNYLDAVNQVDAWIGDIWNWVQSTPGYKNNTYILVTTDHGRGFGDAWTDHGADVKGASSIWFALLGPNVKNNPLLAIGKLGEQDTANQLFQMQLAATITKLIGYPFVAEHPVGAAIY
;
A
#
# COMPACT_ATOMS: atom_id res chain seq x y z
N GLN A 1 -33.18 22.23 5.50
CA GLN A 1 -32.12 21.66 6.35
C GLN A 1 -30.89 21.51 5.49
N GLU A 2 -29.93 22.41 5.64
CA GLU A 2 -28.63 22.31 4.99
C GLU A 2 -27.98 21.02 5.43
N ASN A 3 -27.72 20.16 4.46
CA ASN A 3 -26.90 18.98 4.61
C ASN A 3 -25.46 19.48 4.80
N THR A 4 -25.05 19.75 6.03
CA THR A 4 -23.66 20.01 6.36
C THR A 4 -22.87 18.76 6.01
N LYS A 5 -22.25 18.75 4.82
CA LYS A 5 -21.28 17.72 4.45
C LYS A 5 -20.27 17.63 5.59
N SER A 6 -20.17 16.47 6.20
CA SER A 6 -19.18 16.20 7.25
C SER A 6 -17.80 16.64 6.76
N ASN A 7 -17.17 17.56 7.49
CA ASN A 7 -15.83 18.08 7.18
C ASN A 7 -14.72 17.12 7.64
N ALA A 8 -15.06 15.88 8.02
CA ALA A 8 -14.10 14.86 8.42
C ALA A 8 -13.13 14.56 7.27
N PRO A 9 -11.83 14.45 7.55
CA PRO A 9 -10.82 14.16 6.54
C PRO A 9 -11.07 12.86 5.80
N ASN A 10 -10.64 12.80 4.53
CA ASN A 10 -10.62 11.56 3.76
C ASN A 10 -9.33 10.79 4.04
N LEU A 11 -9.39 9.48 3.92
CA LEU A 11 -8.26 8.57 4.08
C LEU A 11 -8.17 7.61 2.90
N ILE A 12 -7.02 7.58 2.25
CA ILE A 12 -6.70 6.60 1.21
C ILE A 12 -5.47 5.82 1.68
N ILE A 13 -5.61 4.49 1.80
CA ILE A 13 -4.54 3.57 2.13
C ILE A 13 -4.17 2.83 0.85
N ILE A 14 -2.89 2.82 0.51
CA ILE A 14 -2.36 2.14 -0.67
C ILE A 14 -1.26 1.19 -0.22
N THR A 15 -1.37 -0.07 -0.60
CA THR A 15 -0.30 -1.05 -0.40
C THR A 15 0.20 -1.57 -1.73
N THR A 16 1.49 -1.89 -1.77
CA THR A 16 2.13 -2.62 -2.86
C THR A 16 2.84 -3.82 -2.26
N ASP A 17 2.33 -5.01 -2.58
CA ASP A 17 2.71 -6.27 -1.93
C ASP A 17 4.20 -6.56 -2.13
N GLY A 18 4.90 -6.86 -1.04
CA GLY A 18 6.28 -7.29 -1.05
C GLY A 18 7.29 -6.35 -1.71
N LEU A 19 6.98 -5.08 -1.90
CA LEU A 19 7.92 -4.11 -2.44
C LEU A 19 9.01 -3.82 -1.42
N ARG A 20 10.26 -4.14 -1.78
CA ARG A 20 11.40 -3.98 -0.89
C ARG A 20 11.75 -2.51 -0.64
N TRP A 21 12.22 -2.21 0.58
CA TRP A 21 12.76 -0.89 0.90
C TRP A 21 13.98 -0.53 0.03
N GLN A 22 14.74 -1.52 -0.44
CA GLN A 22 15.92 -1.31 -1.27
C GLN A 22 15.58 -0.58 -2.56
N GLU A 23 14.58 -1.02 -3.30
CA GLU A 23 14.14 -0.33 -4.52
C GLU A 23 13.53 1.02 -4.23
N VAL A 24 12.75 1.14 -3.15
CA VAL A 24 12.13 2.42 -2.78
C VAL A 24 13.18 3.49 -2.50
N PHE A 25 14.24 3.16 -1.76
CA PHE A 25 15.25 4.13 -1.32
C PHE A 25 16.54 4.13 -2.13
N ASN A 26 16.78 3.13 -2.99
CA ASN A 26 17.99 3.06 -3.80
C ASN A 26 17.73 2.98 -5.32
N GLY A 27 16.48 2.81 -5.74
CA GLY A 27 16.16 2.53 -7.14
C GLY A 27 16.59 1.13 -7.57
N MET A 28 16.83 0.93 -8.86
CA MET A 28 17.21 -0.36 -9.42
C MET A 28 18.47 -0.92 -8.75
N ASP A 29 18.41 -2.19 -8.34
CA ASP A 29 19.56 -2.93 -7.81
C ASP A 29 20.35 -3.58 -8.96
N PHE A 30 21.54 -3.07 -9.24
CA PHE A 30 22.39 -3.58 -10.30
C PHE A 30 22.80 -5.04 -10.08
N SER A 31 22.95 -5.47 -8.82
CA SER A 31 23.36 -6.86 -8.54
C SER A 31 22.30 -7.86 -8.95
N ILE A 32 21.04 -7.45 -9.00
CA ILE A 32 19.91 -8.26 -9.49
C ILE A 32 19.73 -8.07 -11.00
N ALA A 33 19.69 -6.82 -11.45
CA ALA A 33 19.47 -6.47 -12.86
C ALA A 33 20.52 -7.09 -13.81
N ASN A 34 21.74 -7.31 -13.33
CA ASN A 34 22.83 -7.91 -14.13
C ASN A 34 22.73 -9.43 -14.27
N LYS A 35 21.86 -10.10 -13.54
CA LYS A 35 21.76 -11.55 -13.60
C LYS A 35 20.70 -11.99 -14.62
N SER A 36 21.13 -12.78 -15.60
CA SER A 36 20.25 -13.26 -16.68
C SER A 36 19.03 -14.04 -16.16
N LYS A 37 19.20 -14.78 -15.05
CA LYS A 37 18.10 -15.51 -14.41
C LYS A 37 17.00 -14.60 -13.84
N PHE A 38 17.29 -13.30 -13.64
CA PHE A 38 16.34 -12.31 -13.12
C PHE A 38 15.91 -11.28 -14.17
N ASN A 39 16.79 -10.90 -15.09
CA ASN A 39 16.46 -9.92 -16.11
C ASN A 39 15.80 -10.52 -17.37
N HIS A 40 15.86 -11.85 -17.52
CA HIS A 40 15.25 -12.57 -18.64
C HIS A 40 15.62 -12.02 -20.04
N GLY A 41 16.81 -11.44 -20.17
CA GLY A 41 17.28 -10.81 -21.43
C GLY A 41 16.98 -9.32 -21.53
N ASP A 42 16.31 -8.72 -20.55
CA ASP A 42 15.90 -7.31 -20.56
C ASP A 42 16.96 -6.35 -20.00
N SER A 43 18.22 -6.77 -19.87
CA SER A 43 19.28 -5.96 -19.26
C SER A 43 19.37 -4.56 -19.90
N ALA A 44 19.40 -4.47 -21.23
CA ALA A 44 19.47 -3.19 -21.94
C ALA A 44 18.25 -2.30 -21.67
N TYR A 45 17.06 -2.88 -21.62
CA TYR A 45 15.83 -2.18 -21.27
C TYR A 45 15.88 -1.61 -19.86
N LEU A 46 16.29 -2.42 -18.88
CA LEU A 46 16.39 -2.01 -17.48
C LEU A 46 17.39 -0.87 -17.28
N TYR A 47 18.58 -0.96 -17.89
CA TYR A 47 19.57 0.10 -17.82
C TYR A 47 19.12 1.39 -18.46
N LYS A 48 18.43 1.31 -19.60
CA LYS A 48 17.89 2.49 -20.30
C LYS A 48 16.80 3.18 -19.47
N LYS A 49 15.93 2.41 -18.83
CA LYS A 49 14.76 2.94 -18.14
C LYS A 49 15.04 3.34 -16.69
N TYR A 50 15.83 2.56 -15.98
CA TYR A 50 16.04 2.71 -14.53
C TYR A 50 17.50 2.88 -14.12
N GLY A 51 18.44 2.76 -15.04
CA GLY A 51 19.87 2.87 -14.77
C GLY A 51 20.35 4.30 -14.67
N ALA A 52 21.13 4.60 -13.63
CA ALA A 52 21.86 5.84 -13.48
C ALA A 52 23.00 5.66 -12.48
N ASN A 53 23.97 6.59 -12.47
CA ASN A 53 25.17 6.47 -11.66
C ASN A 53 24.93 6.70 -10.16
N THR A 54 24.00 7.57 -9.82
CA THR A 54 23.72 7.91 -8.42
C THR A 54 22.42 7.28 -7.93
N ILE A 55 22.34 7.03 -6.63
CA ILE A 55 21.11 6.58 -5.97
C ILE A 55 19.98 7.59 -6.21
N SER A 56 20.25 8.87 -6.06
CA SER A 56 19.24 9.92 -6.24
C SER A 56 18.61 9.92 -7.64
N GLU A 57 19.41 9.69 -8.67
CA GLU A 57 18.90 9.59 -10.03
C GLU A 57 18.07 8.31 -10.23
N ARG A 58 18.55 7.16 -9.75
CA ARG A 58 17.83 5.89 -9.85
C ARG A 58 16.48 5.91 -9.11
N GLN A 59 16.43 6.52 -7.91
CA GLN A 59 15.19 6.73 -7.17
C GLN A 59 14.13 7.44 -8.02
N LYS A 60 14.54 8.55 -8.65
CA LYS A 60 13.63 9.38 -9.45
C LYS A 60 13.23 8.72 -10.77
N LEU A 61 14.08 7.88 -11.34
CA LEU A 61 13.72 7.10 -12.52
C LEU A 61 12.69 6.02 -12.20
N LEU A 62 12.82 5.36 -11.08
CA LEU A 62 11.91 4.28 -10.68
C LEU A 62 10.59 4.81 -10.11
N MET A 63 10.64 5.76 -9.20
CA MET A 63 9.50 6.29 -8.46
C MET A 63 9.49 7.83 -8.50
N PRO A 64 9.21 8.43 -9.67
CA PRO A 64 9.30 9.87 -9.83
C PRO A 64 8.28 10.65 -8.96
N PHE A 65 7.06 10.15 -8.79
CA PHE A 65 6.07 10.79 -7.92
C PHE A 65 6.49 10.75 -6.46
N PHE A 66 6.93 9.59 -5.99
CA PHE A 66 7.40 9.41 -4.62
C PHE A 66 8.54 10.38 -4.27
N TRP A 67 9.53 10.49 -5.13
CA TRP A 67 10.72 11.30 -4.87
C TRP A 67 10.57 12.78 -5.21
N ASN A 68 9.71 13.16 -6.15
CA ASN A 68 9.46 14.56 -6.47
C ASN A 68 8.33 15.18 -5.64
N THR A 69 7.32 14.41 -5.26
CA THR A 69 6.14 14.92 -4.56
C THR A 69 6.05 14.45 -3.11
N ILE A 70 6.04 13.13 -2.85
CA ILE A 70 5.87 12.65 -1.48
C ILE A 70 7.05 13.09 -0.60
N SER A 71 8.28 12.99 -1.10
CA SER A 71 9.47 13.40 -0.34
C SER A 71 9.47 14.89 0.02
N SER A 72 8.89 15.73 -0.83
CA SER A 72 8.86 17.19 -0.62
C SER A 72 7.63 17.66 0.18
N GLN A 73 6.49 16.99 0.04
CA GLN A 73 5.22 17.40 0.63
C GLN A 73 4.75 16.52 1.79
N GLY A 74 5.32 15.34 1.94
CA GLY A 74 4.97 14.36 2.96
C GLY A 74 6.15 13.95 3.83
N GLN A 75 6.05 12.75 4.40
CA GLN A 75 7.08 12.12 5.22
C GLN A 75 7.36 10.71 4.73
N LEU A 76 8.64 10.32 4.68
CA LEU A 76 9.12 8.99 4.29
C LEU A 76 9.72 8.28 5.51
N PHE A 77 9.48 6.97 5.62
CA PHE A 77 9.92 6.17 6.77
C PHE A 77 10.47 4.83 6.29
N GLY A 78 11.60 4.41 6.86
CA GLY A 78 12.20 3.12 6.57
C GLY A 78 13.47 3.17 5.70
N ASN A 79 14.06 4.34 5.50
CA ASN A 79 15.36 4.44 4.81
C ASN A 79 16.48 3.89 5.68
N ARG A 80 16.80 2.63 5.50
CA ARG A 80 17.84 1.95 6.29
C ARG A 80 19.25 2.44 5.99
N ASN A 81 19.48 3.13 4.88
CA ASN A 81 20.75 3.80 4.62
C ASN A 81 21.04 4.90 5.66
N LYS A 82 20.01 5.41 6.31
CA LYS A 82 20.07 6.41 7.39
C LYS A 82 19.74 5.83 8.75
N GLU A 83 19.77 4.50 8.86
CA GLU A 83 19.37 3.75 10.06
C GLU A 83 17.93 4.03 10.53
N ASN A 84 17.10 4.50 9.64
CA ASN A 84 15.66 4.64 9.86
C ASN A 84 15.00 3.30 9.54
N LYS A 85 14.53 2.61 10.56
CA LYS A 85 14.03 1.25 10.43
C LYS A 85 12.53 1.21 10.68
N VAL A 86 11.85 0.50 9.79
CA VAL A 86 10.47 0.06 10.00
C VAL A 86 10.44 -1.44 9.80
N ASP A 87 9.95 -2.16 10.78
CA ASP A 87 9.88 -3.61 10.73
C ASP A 87 8.46 -4.13 10.98
N VAL A 88 8.19 -5.28 10.40
CA VAL A 88 7.02 -6.09 10.73
C VAL A 88 7.21 -6.64 12.15
N ALA A 89 6.20 -6.53 13.01
CA ALA A 89 6.26 -7.06 14.37
C ALA A 89 5.72 -8.48 14.47
N ASN A 90 4.85 -8.94 13.54
CA ASN A 90 4.43 -10.34 13.52
C ASN A 90 5.61 -11.26 13.16
N PRO A 91 5.60 -12.54 13.61
CA PRO A 91 6.75 -13.44 13.42
C PRO A 91 6.78 -14.14 12.05
N HIS A 92 5.83 -13.88 11.15
CA HIS A 92 5.64 -14.70 9.94
C HIS A 92 6.22 -14.09 8.66
N TRP A 93 6.18 -12.76 8.50
CA TRP A 93 6.78 -11.99 7.40
C TRP A 93 6.26 -12.40 6.01
N PHE A 94 4.95 -12.59 5.89
CA PHE A 94 4.24 -12.80 4.63
C PHE A 94 2.86 -12.13 4.64
N SER A 95 2.09 -12.25 3.57
CA SER A 95 1.03 -11.32 3.21
C SER A 95 -0.13 -11.23 4.21
N TYR A 96 -0.86 -12.30 4.49
CA TYR A 96 -2.01 -12.20 5.39
C TYR A 96 -1.64 -11.65 6.79
N PRO A 97 -0.60 -12.19 7.46
CA PRO A 97 -0.15 -11.62 8.74
C PRO A 97 0.29 -10.15 8.64
N GLY A 98 0.93 -9.75 7.55
CA GLY A 98 1.35 -8.37 7.31
C GLY A 98 0.16 -7.43 7.15
N TYR A 99 -0.81 -7.78 6.33
CA TYR A 99 -2.04 -6.99 6.18
C TYR A 99 -2.86 -6.94 7.46
N ASN A 100 -2.96 -8.06 8.19
CA ASN A 100 -3.56 -8.05 9.52
C ASN A 100 -2.91 -6.99 10.42
N GLU A 101 -1.59 -6.98 10.48
CA GLU A 101 -0.86 -6.03 11.33
C GLU A 101 -1.10 -4.57 10.92
N ILE A 102 -1.12 -4.26 9.62
CA ILE A 102 -1.43 -2.92 9.10
C ILE A 102 -2.81 -2.45 9.57
N PHE A 103 -3.84 -3.28 9.40
CA PHE A 103 -5.23 -2.86 9.60
C PHE A 103 -5.73 -2.99 11.03
N THR A 104 -5.16 -3.89 11.81
CA THR A 104 -5.57 -4.11 13.21
C THR A 104 -4.62 -3.48 14.22
N GLY A 105 -3.37 -3.23 13.85
CA GLY A 105 -2.32 -2.82 14.80
C GLY A 105 -1.95 -3.92 15.81
N TYR A 106 -2.38 -5.18 15.55
CA TYR A 106 -2.15 -6.31 16.42
C TYR A 106 -1.40 -7.43 15.68
N PRO A 107 -0.09 -7.61 15.95
CA PRO A 107 0.73 -8.64 15.30
C PRO A 107 0.48 -10.03 15.90
N ASP A 108 -0.77 -10.50 15.84
CA ASP A 108 -1.17 -11.78 16.43
C ASP A 108 -0.49 -12.95 15.71
N SER A 109 0.33 -13.71 16.45
CA SER A 109 1.05 -14.87 15.92
C SER A 109 0.14 -16.03 15.49
N ALA A 110 -1.11 -16.03 15.92
CA ALA A 110 -2.09 -17.03 15.50
C ALA A 110 -2.56 -16.81 14.05
N ILE A 111 -2.42 -15.61 13.51
CA ILE A 111 -2.67 -15.32 12.10
C ILE A 111 -1.44 -15.76 11.30
N ASN A 112 -1.41 -17.02 10.89
CA ASN A 112 -0.20 -17.72 10.46
C ASN A 112 -0.28 -18.37 9.07
N SER A 113 -1.25 -18.01 8.25
CA SER A 113 -1.46 -18.58 6.91
C SER A 113 -2.11 -17.58 5.97
N ASN A 114 -1.76 -17.63 4.69
CA ASN A 114 -2.49 -16.93 3.63
C ASN A 114 -3.90 -17.51 3.39
N ASP A 115 -4.13 -18.74 3.83
CA ASP A 115 -5.44 -19.39 3.80
C ASP A 115 -6.21 -19.25 5.13
N TYR A 116 -5.79 -18.34 5.99
CA TYR A 116 -6.44 -18.11 7.25
C TYR A 116 -7.93 -17.74 7.07
N ALA A 117 -8.76 -18.21 8.01
CA ALA A 117 -10.19 -17.90 8.04
C ALA A 117 -10.42 -16.36 8.11
N PRO A 118 -11.68 -15.87 7.96
CA PRO A 118 -11.97 -14.47 8.15
C PRO A 118 -11.38 -13.94 9.45
N ASN A 119 -10.68 -12.80 9.37
CA ASN A 119 -9.92 -12.24 10.47
C ASN A 119 -10.85 -11.94 11.68
N PRO A 120 -10.57 -12.50 12.87
CA PRO A 120 -11.39 -12.29 14.06
C PRO A 120 -11.19 -10.90 14.68
N HIS A 121 -10.15 -10.17 14.29
CA HIS A 121 -9.78 -8.92 14.91
C HIS A 121 -10.46 -7.72 14.23
N SER A 122 -10.89 -6.76 15.03
CA SER A 122 -11.40 -5.48 14.53
C SER A 122 -10.31 -4.72 13.79
N ASN A 123 -10.65 -4.12 12.65
CA ASN A 123 -9.73 -3.33 11.84
C ASN A 123 -10.13 -1.84 11.82
N LEU A 124 -9.17 -0.98 11.46
CA LEU A 124 -9.37 0.46 11.45
C LEU A 124 -10.47 0.92 10.48
N MET A 125 -10.64 0.22 9.34
CA MET A 125 -11.67 0.59 8.37
C MET A 125 -13.09 0.26 8.88
N ALA A 126 -13.25 -0.88 9.54
CA ALA A 126 -14.50 -1.24 10.22
C ALA A 126 -14.82 -0.25 11.36
N PHE A 127 -13.79 0.13 12.13
CA PHE A 127 -13.92 1.17 13.17
C PHE A 127 -14.40 2.49 12.58
N LEU A 128 -13.79 2.95 11.49
CA LEU A 128 -14.19 4.19 10.82
C LEU A 128 -15.60 4.08 10.24
N ASN A 129 -15.96 2.93 9.66
CA ASN A 129 -17.30 2.73 9.12
C ASN A 129 -18.42 2.84 10.18
N LYS A 130 -18.10 2.63 11.45
CA LYS A 130 -19.05 2.84 12.58
C LYS A 130 -19.17 4.31 12.98
N GLN A 131 -18.25 5.17 12.55
CA GLN A 131 -18.30 6.60 12.86
C GLN A 131 -19.30 7.29 11.93
N LYS A 132 -20.16 8.15 12.48
CA LYS A 132 -21.22 8.86 11.70
C LYS A 132 -20.67 9.58 10.46
N ALA A 133 -19.45 10.11 10.53
CA ALA A 133 -18.82 10.83 9.42
C ALA A 133 -18.47 9.92 8.23
N TYR A 134 -18.19 8.64 8.48
CA TYR A 134 -17.65 7.68 7.50
C TYR A 134 -18.62 6.57 7.14
N GLN A 135 -19.71 6.40 7.89
CA GLN A 135 -20.66 5.32 7.71
C GLN A 135 -21.19 5.25 6.27
N GLY A 136 -21.04 4.07 5.65
CA GLY A 136 -21.44 3.84 4.26
C GLY A 136 -20.55 4.50 3.20
N LYS A 137 -19.37 5.03 3.61
CA LYS A 137 -18.41 5.72 2.73
C LYS A 137 -17.02 5.08 2.77
N VAL A 138 -16.98 3.79 3.07
CA VAL A 138 -15.77 2.99 3.21
C VAL A 138 -15.78 1.87 2.17
N ILE A 139 -14.67 1.65 1.48
CA ILE A 139 -14.52 0.59 0.47
C ILE A 139 -13.07 0.14 0.36
N ALA A 140 -12.87 -1.13 -0.03
CA ALA A 140 -11.57 -1.69 -0.34
C ALA A 140 -11.53 -2.31 -1.73
N PHE A 141 -10.39 -2.16 -2.41
CA PHE A 141 -10.06 -2.81 -3.68
C PHE A 141 -8.73 -3.53 -3.55
N GLY A 142 -8.66 -4.77 -4.02
CA GLY A 142 -7.41 -5.54 -3.96
C GLY A 142 -7.24 -6.48 -5.14
N ALA A 143 -6.01 -6.62 -5.65
CA ALA A 143 -5.71 -7.53 -6.73
C ALA A 143 -5.82 -9.01 -6.31
N TRP A 144 -5.37 -9.32 -5.10
CA TRP A 144 -5.44 -10.66 -4.52
C TRP A 144 -6.83 -10.95 -3.92
N ASP A 145 -7.29 -12.20 -4.01
CA ASP A 145 -8.64 -12.62 -3.61
C ASP A 145 -8.85 -12.84 -2.10
N ALA A 146 -7.86 -12.51 -1.27
CA ALA A 146 -7.91 -12.76 0.17
C ALA A 146 -8.44 -11.58 1.02
N TYR A 147 -8.61 -10.39 0.45
CA TYR A 147 -8.93 -9.20 1.24
C TYR A 147 -10.30 -9.23 1.90
N ASN A 148 -11.27 -9.93 1.31
CA ASN A 148 -12.57 -10.15 1.95
C ASN A 148 -12.44 -10.91 3.28
N ARG A 149 -11.46 -11.82 3.41
CA ARG A 149 -11.13 -12.54 4.65
C ARG A 149 -10.25 -11.69 5.58
N ILE A 150 -9.22 -11.05 5.04
CA ILE A 150 -8.29 -10.20 5.82
C ILE A 150 -9.04 -9.07 6.52
N LEU A 151 -9.96 -8.42 5.82
CA LEU A 151 -10.76 -7.31 6.33
C LEU A 151 -12.10 -7.78 6.95
N ASN A 152 -12.38 -9.07 6.90
CA ASN A 152 -13.64 -9.68 7.34
C ASN A 152 -14.85 -8.88 6.86
N GLU A 153 -15.06 -8.84 5.54
CA GLU A 153 -16.07 -8.02 4.86
C GLU A 153 -17.46 -8.13 5.52
N THR A 154 -17.88 -9.35 5.83
CA THR A 154 -19.20 -9.62 6.42
C THR A 154 -19.41 -8.90 7.76
N VAL A 155 -18.41 -8.96 8.64
CA VAL A 155 -18.48 -8.33 9.98
C VAL A 155 -18.16 -6.84 9.91
N SER A 156 -17.24 -6.45 9.06
CA SER A 156 -16.78 -5.06 8.91
C SER A 156 -17.85 -4.17 8.27
N GLY A 157 -18.72 -4.74 7.43
CA GLY A 157 -19.89 -4.06 6.89
C GLY A 157 -19.62 -3.03 5.81
N PHE A 158 -18.49 -3.11 5.12
CA PHE A 158 -18.19 -2.30 3.94
C PHE A 158 -17.76 -3.21 2.77
N PRO A 159 -17.97 -2.80 1.51
CA PRO A 159 -17.65 -3.65 0.37
C PRO A 159 -16.14 -3.81 0.17
N VAL A 160 -15.73 -5.03 -0.20
CA VAL A 160 -14.37 -5.40 -0.59
C VAL A 160 -14.44 -6.02 -1.98
N ILE A 161 -13.87 -5.34 -2.96
CA ILE A 161 -13.78 -5.83 -4.35
C ILE A 161 -12.38 -6.37 -4.55
N ASN A 162 -12.24 -7.70 -4.63
CA ASN A 162 -10.92 -8.33 -4.69
C ASN A 162 -10.82 -9.44 -5.72
N GLY A 163 -9.58 -9.75 -6.14
CA GLY A 163 -9.32 -10.76 -7.15
C GLY A 163 -10.00 -10.42 -8.48
N PHE A 164 -10.80 -11.36 -8.99
CA PHE A 164 -11.57 -11.20 -10.23
C PHE A 164 -13.00 -10.72 -10.01
N GLU A 165 -13.32 -10.22 -8.82
CA GLU A 165 -14.61 -9.56 -8.58
C GLU A 165 -14.67 -8.22 -9.32
N SER A 166 -15.85 -7.89 -9.81
CA SER A 166 -16.08 -6.64 -10.51
C SER A 166 -16.82 -5.63 -9.64
N VAL A 167 -16.36 -4.38 -9.67
CA VAL A 167 -17.07 -3.25 -9.05
C VAL A 167 -18.47 -3.05 -9.65
N GLN A 168 -18.78 -3.65 -10.79
CA GLN A 168 -20.13 -3.67 -11.39
C GLN A 168 -21.18 -4.24 -10.44
N SER A 169 -20.79 -5.07 -9.48
CA SER A 169 -21.71 -5.61 -8.47
C SER A 169 -22.37 -4.50 -7.61
N ILE A 170 -21.68 -3.39 -7.42
CA ILE A 170 -22.12 -2.27 -6.55
C ILE A 170 -22.25 -0.92 -7.29
N LEU A 171 -21.71 -0.80 -8.48
CA LEU A 171 -21.76 0.40 -9.31
C LEU A 171 -22.02 0.01 -10.77
N LYS A 172 -23.25 0.21 -11.23
CA LYS A 172 -23.69 -0.23 -12.58
C LYS A 172 -23.74 0.96 -13.53
N ASP A 173 -22.76 1.02 -14.43
CA ASP A 173 -22.72 1.97 -15.55
C ASP A 173 -21.95 1.35 -16.73
N SER A 174 -21.84 2.10 -17.84
CA SER A 174 -21.15 1.62 -19.04
C SER A 174 -19.65 1.36 -18.80
N THR A 175 -19.01 2.17 -17.98
CA THR A 175 -17.58 2.01 -17.66
C THR A 175 -17.35 0.73 -16.86
N THR A 176 -18.15 0.48 -15.82
CA THR A 176 -18.02 -0.76 -15.03
C THR A 176 -18.35 -2.00 -15.84
N ALA A 177 -19.27 -1.93 -16.79
CA ALA A 177 -19.59 -3.04 -17.70
C ALA A 177 -18.39 -3.37 -18.60
N ILE A 178 -17.71 -2.36 -19.16
CA ILE A 178 -16.50 -2.57 -19.96
C ILE A 178 -15.36 -3.13 -19.10
N LEU A 179 -15.14 -2.55 -17.93
CA LEU A 179 -14.09 -3.04 -17.00
C LEU A 179 -14.33 -4.49 -16.58
N ALA A 180 -15.58 -4.88 -16.32
CA ALA A 180 -15.94 -6.25 -15.99
C ALA A 180 -15.62 -7.23 -17.13
N SER A 181 -15.92 -6.85 -18.36
CA SER A 181 -15.60 -7.66 -19.55
C SER A 181 -14.10 -7.81 -19.75
N LEU A 182 -13.34 -6.70 -19.63
CA LEU A 182 -11.89 -6.73 -19.75
C LEU A 182 -11.23 -7.56 -18.65
N LEU A 183 -11.69 -7.44 -17.41
CA LEU A 183 -11.20 -8.24 -16.28
C LEU A 183 -11.43 -9.73 -16.52
N LYS A 184 -12.64 -10.09 -16.92
CA LYS A 184 -13.02 -11.49 -17.21
C LYS A 184 -12.14 -12.11 -18.29
N ASP A 185 -11.89 -11.38 -19.39
CA ASP A 185 -11.20 -11.85 -20.57
C ASP A 185 -9.68 -11.58 -20.52
N SER A 186 -9.18 -10.99 -19.43
CA SER A 186 -7.77 -10.65 -19.27
C SER A 186 -6.86 -11.87 -19.22
N TYR A 187 -5.61 -11.67 -19.63
CA TYR A 187 -4.54 -12.64 -19.34
C TYR A 187 -4.38 -12.82 -17.82
N LYS A 188 -4.22 -14.07 -17.38
CA LYS A 188 -4.14 -14.45 -15.97
C LYS A 188 -2.78 -15.08 -15.64
N PRO A 189 -1.71 -14.29 -15.54
CA PRO A 189 -0.38 -14.84 -15.22
C PRO A 189 -0.34 -15.49 -13.83
N PHE A 190 -1.19 -15.02 -12.91
CA PHE A 190 -1.27 -15.47 -11.51
C PHE A 190 -2.52 -16.34 -11.27
N LYS A 191 -3.08 -16.94 -12.33
CA LYS A 191 -4.28 -17.80 -12.30
C LYS A 191 -5.52 -17.03 -11.83
N GLU A 192 -6.44 -17.71 -11.19
CA GLU A 192 -7.72 -17.12 -10.72
C GLU A 192 -7.60 -16.46 -9.33
N VAL A 193 -6.40 -16.41 -8.77
CA VAL A 193 -6.15 -15.93 -7.40
C VAL A 193 -5.93 -14.44 -7.35
N GLU A 194 -5.27 -13.89 -8.38
CA GLU A 194 -4.88 -12.49 -8.41
C GLU A 194 -4.98 -11.92 -9.83
N CYS A 195 -5.65 -10.78 -9.93
CA CYS A 195 -5.74 -10.06 -11.20
C CYS A 195 -4.54 -9.11 -11.38
N LEU A 196 -4.32 -8.67 -12.61
CA LEU A 196 -3.35 -7.60 -12.89
C LEU A 196 -3.78 -6.29 -12.23
N ASP A 197 -2.82 -5.55 -11.68
CA ASP A 197 -3.03 -4.31 -10.94
C ASP A 197 -3.79 -3.24 -11.72
N VAL A 198 -3.70 -3.26 -13.04
CA VAL A 198 -4.41 -2.33 -13.92
C VAL A 198 -5.93 -2.40 -13.71
N PHE A 199 -6.48 -3.58 -13.47
CA PHE A 199 -7.91 -3.74 -13.24
C PHE A 199 -8.31 -3.23 -11.85
N THR A 200 -7.52 -3.54 -10.84
CA THR A 200 -7.71 -3.02 -9.47
C THR A 200 -7.69 -1.49 -9.49
N HIS A 201 -6.70 -0.90 -10.16
CA HIS A 201 -6.53 0.54 -10.24
C HIS A 201 -7.72 1.23 -10.91
N TYR A 202 -8.10 0.80 -12.10
CA TYR A 202 -9.16 1.49 -12.84
C TYR A 202 -10.56 1.28 -12.25
N GLN A 203 -10.83 0.14 -11.64
CA GLN A 203 -12.05 -0.05 -10.85
C GLN A 203 -12.09 0.91 -9.65
N ALA A 204 -10.99 1.00 -8.90
CA ALA A 204 -10.87 1.91 -7.76
C ALA A 204 -10.98 3.38 -8.17
N MET A 205 -10.29 3.79 -9.25
CA MET A 205 -10.34 5.17 -9.74
C MET A 205 -11.72 5.58 -10.24
N HIS A 206 -12.41 4.67 -10.95
CA HIS A 206 -13.77 4.96 -11.41
C HIS A 206 -14.73 5.11 -10.23
N TYR A 207 -14.63 4.22 -9.24
CA TYR A 207 -15.43 4.32 -8.01
C TYR A 207 -15.11 5.60 -7.21
N LEU A 208 -13.83 5.93 -7.06
CA LEU A 208 -13.38 7.14 -6.38
C LEU A 208 -13.99 8.40 -6.99
N LYS A 209 -13.93 8.51 -8.32
CA LYS A 209 -14.47 9.67 -9.06
C LYS A 209 -16.01 9.74 -9.00
N THR A 210 -16.68 8.59 -9.03
CA THR A 210 -18.14 8.52 -9.14
C THR A 210 -18.83 8.58 -7.77
N LYS A 211 -18.33 7.86 -6.79
CA LYS A 211 -18.96 7.70 -5.46
C LYS A 211 -18.32 8.55 -4.37
N GLN A 212 -17.11 9.00 -4.58
CA GLN A 212 -16.38 9.83 -3.62
C GLN A 212 -16.42 9.28 -2.18
N PRO A 213 -15.90 8.04 -1.95
CA PRO A 213 -15.80 7.48 -0.60
C PRO A 213 -14.89 8.32 0.27
N LYS A 214 -15.07 8.27 1.58
CA LYS A 214 -14.21 8.98 2.53
C LYS A 214 -13.03 8.14 3.03
N VAL A 215 -13.17 6.83 3.02
CA VAL A 215 -12.11 5.88 3.37
C VAL A 215 -12.02 4.84 2.25
N MET A 216 -10.85 4.75 1.63
CA MET A 216 -10.60 3.81 0.55
C MET A 216 -9.28 3.10 0.76
N TYR A 217 -9.27 1.79 0.55
CA TYR A 217 -8.08 0.98 0.46
C TYR A 217 -7.87 0.47 -0.95
N ILE A 218 -6.64 0.54 -1.46
CA ILE A 218 -6.25 -0.01 -2.75
C ILE A 218 -4.99 -0.84 -2.54
N SER A 219 -5.05 -2.13 -2.90
CA SER A 219 -3.90 -3.04 -2.81
C SER A 219 -3.46 -3.51 -4.19
N TYR A 220 -2.22 -3.23 -4.53
CA TYR A 220 -1.55 -3.70 -5.73
C TYR A 220 -0.69 -4.92 -5.40
N GLY A 221 -0.72 -5.96 -6.22
CA GLY A 221 -0.10 -7.25 -5.94
C GLY A 221 1.04 -7.65 -6.87
N GLU A 222 1.16 -7.04 -8.04
CA GLU A 222 2.11 -7.51 -9.07
C GLU A 222 3.58 -7.46 -8.65
N THR A 223 3.97 -6.60 -7.72
CA THR A 223 5.34 -6.55 -7.21
C THR A 223 5.75 -7.84 -6.51
N ASP A 224 4.87 -8.42 -5.69
CA ASP A 224 5.11 -9.71 -5.05
C ASP A 224 5.11 -10.86 -6.05
N GLU A 225 4.13 -10.90 -6.92
CA GLU A 225 3.99 -11.96 -7.91
C GLU A 225 5.16 -12.01 -8.89
N TRP A 226 5.59 -10.87 -9.44
CA TRP A 226 6.74 -10.84 -10.33
C TRP A 226 8.06 -11.16 -9.63
N ALA A 227 8.17 -10.85 -8.34
CA ALA A 227 9.31 -11.28 -7.53
C ALA A 227 9.31 -12.81 -7.35
N HIS A 228 8.18 -13.43 -7.03
CA HIS A 228 8.06 -14.89 -6.98
C HIS A 228 8.35 -15.57 -8.32
N HIS A 229 8.05 -14.91 -9.44
CA HIS A 229 8.42 -15.38 -10.79
C HIS A 229 9.88 -15.07 -11.16
N ALA A 230 10.66 -14.52 -10.24
CA ALA A 230 12.05 -14.11 -10.46
C ALA A 230 12.21 -13.16 -11.68
N ASN A 231 11.18 -12.35 -11.97
CA ASN A 231 11.18 -11.42 -13.10
C ASN A 231 11.39 -9.98 -12.62
N TYR A 232 12.65 -9.57 -12.55
CA TYR A 232 13.03 -8.26 -12.03
C TYR A 232 12.58 -7.11 -12.94
N SER A 233 12.54 -7.34 -14.25
CA SER A 233 12.05 -6.36 -15.22
C SER A 233 10.57 -6.03 -14.96
N ASN A 234 9.71 -7.03 -14.87
CA ASN A 234 8.30 -6.84 -14.58
C ASN A 234 8.08 -6.29 -13.16
N TYR A 235 8.88 -6.72 -12.18
CA TYR A 235 8.84 -6.20 -10.83
C TYR A 235 9.10 -4.68 -10.80
N LEU A 236 10.15 -4.19 -11.46
CA LEU A 236 10.46 -2.76 -11.53
C LEU A 236 9.40 -1.99 -12.31
N ASP A 237 8.88 -2.55 -13.40
CA ASP A 237 7.81 -1.92 -14.17
C ASP A 237 6.52 -1.81 -13.35
N ALA A 238 6.20 -2.82 -12.54
CA ALA A 238 5.08 -2.75 -11.60
C ALA A 238 5.28 -1.64 -10.55
N VAL A 239 6.47 -1.51 -9.98
CA VAL A 239 6.81 -0.41 -9.05
C VAL A 239 6.61 0.95 -9.70
N ASN A 240 7.17 1.13 -10.91
CA ASN A 240 7.07 2.39 -11.66
C ASN A 240 5.62 2.73 -11.99
N GLN A 241 4.82 1.74 -12.38
CA GLN A 241 3.41 1.94 -12.69
C GLN A 241 2.59 2.32 -11.45
N VAL A 242 2.81 1.66 -10.32
CA VAL A 242 2.11 1.99 -9.07
C VAL A 242 2.46 3.41 -8.62
N ASP A 243 3.72 3.82 -8.73
CA ASP A 243 4.12 5.19 -8.43
C ASP A 243 3.37 6.23 -9.28
N ALA A 244 3.22 5.96 -10.57
CA ALA A 244 2.44 6.81 -11.47
C ALA A 244 0.96 6.86 -11.07
N TRP A 245 0.36 5.74 -10.71
CA TRP A 245 -1.03 5.68 -10.26
C TRP A 245 -1.28 6.40 -8.93
N ILE A 246 -0.34 6.33 -8.00
CA ILE A 246 -0.41 7.13 -6.77
C ILE A 246 -0.42 8.62 -7.12
N GLY A 247 0.40 9.02 -8.09
CA GLY A 247 0.40 10.38 -8.63
C GLY A 247 -0.95 10.80 -9.22
N ASP A 248 -1.59 9.92 -9.98
CA ASP A 248 -2.93 10.17 -10.56
C ASP A 248 -3.99 10.32 -9.46
N ILE A 249 -3.95 9.48 -8.44
CA ILE A 249 -4.84 9.59 -7.28
C ILE A 249 -4.64 10.93 -6.58
N TRP A 250 -3.39 11.31 -6.32
CA TRP A 250 -3.07 12.57 -5.66
C TRP A 250 -3.48 13.79 -6.47
N ASN A 251 -3.26 13.77 -7.78
CA ASN A 251 -3.69 14.84 -8.69
C ASN A 251 -5.20 15.01 -8.68
N TRP A 252 -5.95 13.91 -8.70
CA TRP A 252 -7.40 13.96 -8.58
C TRP A 252 -7.83 14.52 -7.21
N VAL A 253 -7.21 14.07 -6.12
CA VAL A 253 -7.46 14.55 -4.76
C VAL A 253 -7.26 16.06 -4.68
N GLN A 254 -6.16 16.58 -5.21
CA GLN A 254 -5.83 18.01 -5.15
C GLN A 254 -6.69 18.88 -6.07
N SER A 255 -7.38 18.29 -7.02
CA SER A 255 -8.28 19.02 -7.94
C SER A 255 -9.77 18.88 -7.62
N THR A 256 -10.11 18.11 -6.57
CA THR A 256 -11.50 17.77 -6.26
C THR A 256 -11.98 18.45 -4.97
N PRO A 257 -13.06 19.26 -5.03
CA PRO A 257 -13.67 19.84 -3.84
C PRO A 257 -14.06 18.77 -2.80
N GLY A 258 -13.75 19.04 -1.52
CA GLY A 258 -13.97 18.09 -0.42
C GLY A 258 -12.84 17.09 -0.20
N TYR A 259 -11.93 16.94 -1.17
CA TYR A 259 -10.71 16.15 -1.05
C TYR A 259 -9.45 17.02 -0.94
N LYS A 260 -9.39 18.09 -1.72
CA LYS A 260 -8.27 19.02 -1.71
C LYS A 260 -8.02 19.55 -0.30
N ASN A 261 -6.77 19.45 0.17
CA ASN A 261 -6.33 19.85 1.51
C ASN A 261 -7.11 19.20 2.67
N ASN A 262 -7.76 18.06 2.40
CA ASN A 262 -8.57 17.33 3.37
C ASN A 262 -8.45 15.80 3.21
N THR A 263 -7.37 15.32 2.61
CA THR A 263 -7.15 13.89 2.36
C THR A 263 -5.75 13.48 2.81
N TYR A 264 -5.71 12.42 3.62
CA TYR A 264 -4.47 11.76 4.01
C TYR A 264 -4.27 10.50 3.19
N ILE A 265 -3.05 10.27 2.74
CA ILE A 265 -2.65 9.07 2.02
C ILE A 265 -1.53 8.37 2.80
N LEU A 266 -1.73 7.09 3.09
CA LEU A 266 -0.70 6.17 3.57
C LEU A 266 -0.32 5.25 2.41
N VAL A 267 0.98 5.16 2.11
CA VAL A 267 1.53 4.17 1.18
C VAL A 267 2.48 3.27 1.95
N THR A 268 2.31 1.95 1.84
CA THR A 268 3.16 0.99 2.54
C THR A 268 3.21 -0.37 1.84
N THR A 269 3.88 -1.32 2.45
CA THR A 269 3.95 -2.73 2.04
C THR A 269 3.65 -3.63 3.24
N ASP A 270 3.23 -4.85 2.97
CA ASP A 270 2.86 -5.83 3.99
C ASP A 270 4.05 -6.58 4.58
N HIS A 271 5.09 -6.85 3.78
CA HIS A 271 6.36 -7.46 4.19
C HIS A 271 7.48 -7.00 3.26
N GLY A 272 8.72 -7.25 3.68
CA GLY A 272 9.89 -7.11 2.84
C GLY A 272 10.24 -8.40 2.11
N ARG A 273 11.45 -8.47 1.59
CA ARG A 273 12.01 -9.63 0.88
C ARG A 273 13.49 -9.79 1.21
N GLY A 274 14.07 -10.91 0.80
CA GLY A 274 15.49 -11.18 1.01
C GLY A 274 16.44 -10.26 0.26
N PHE A 275 17.73 -10.43 0.54
CA PHE A 275 18.83 -9.72 -0.09
C PHE A 275 19.41 -10.53 -1.25
N GLY A 276 20.03 -9.86 -2.22
CA GLY A 276 20.71 -10.51 -3.33
C GLY A 276 19.77 -11.48 -4.05
N ASP A 277 20.22 -12.71 -4.26
CA ASP A 277 19.43 -13.74 -4.94
C ASP A 277 18.13 -14.15 -4.20
N ALA A 278 18.06 -13.91 -2.88
CA ALA A 278 16.85 -14.16 -2.10
C ALA A 278 15.79 -13.05 -2.23
N TRP A 279 15.99 -12.07 -3.09
CA TRP A 279 14.99 -11.02 -3.35
C TRP A 279 13.65 -11.60 -3.84
N THR A 280 13.67 -12.80 -4.40
CA THR A 280 12.46 -13.51 -4.86
C THR A 280 11.60 -14.05 -3.74
N ASP A 281 12.13 -14.12 -2.52
CA ASP A 281 11.50 -14.80 -1.40
C ASP A 281 11.28 -13.90 -0.18
N HIS A 282 10.34 -14.32 0.65
CA HIS A 282 10.03 -13.74 1.95
C HIS A 282 9.60 -14.83 2.95
N GLY A 283 9.21 -14.46 4.15
CA GLY A 283 8.85 -15.38 5.22
C GLY A 283 9.87 -15.36 6.35
N ALA A 284 9.52 -16.00 7.48
CA ALA A 284 10.28 -15.94 8.73
C ALA A 284 11.74 -16.39 8.63
N ASP A 285 12.03 -17.29 7.69
CA ASP A 285 13.38 -17.82 7.47
C ASP A 285 14.21 -16.98 6.49
N VAL A 286 13.63 -15.95 5.89
CA VAL A 286 14.29 -15.10 4.91
C VAL A 286 14.74 -13.80 5.55
N LYS A 287 16.04 -13.69 5.79
CA LYS A 287 16.63 -12.46 6.33
C LYS A 287 16.33 -11.24 5.44
N GLY A 288 15.78 -10.19 6.04
CA GLY A 288 15.36 -8.98 5.34
C GLY A 288 13.86 -8.88 5.09
N ALA A 289 13.12 -10.00 5.16
CA ALA A 289 11.69 -10.00 4.88
C ALA A 289 10.85 -9.26 5.95
N SER A 290 11.39 -8.96 7.13
CA SER A 290 10.75 -8.09 8.12
C SER A 290 10.91 -6.59 7.84
N SER A 291 11.83 -6.22 6.96
CA SER A 291 12.17 -4.82 6.69
C SER A 291 11.21 -4.20 5.70
N ILE A 292 10.45 -3.23 6.16
CA ILE A 292 9.44 -2.51 5.38
C ILE A 292 9.67 -1.01 5.38
N TRP A 293 8.74 -0.29 4.82
CA TRP A 293 8.74 1.17 4.70
C TRP A 293 7.30 1.68 4.67
N PHE A 294 7.12 2.96 4.90
CA PHE A 294 5.86 3.64 4.61
C PHE A 294 6.07 5.12 4.32
N ALA A 295 5.08 5.72 3.69
CA ALA A 295 5.05 7.14 3.38
C ALA A 295 3.69 7.73 3.77
N LEU A 296 3.70 8.96 4.22
CA LEU A 296 2.51 9.73 4.58
C LEU A 296 2.46 11.01 3.77
N LEU A 297 1.28 11.33 3.25
CA LEU A 297 0.99 12.54 2.51
C LEU A 297 -0.36 13.10 2.97
N GLY A 298 -0.46 14.41 3.12
CA GLY A 298 -1.71 15.05 3.54
C GLY A 298 -1.50 16.37 4.26
N PRO A 299 -2.59 17.00 4.71
CA PRO A 299 -2.53 18.29 5.40
C PRO A 299 -1.60 18.25 6.62
N ASN A 300 -0.66 19.19 6.65
CA ASN A 300 0.30 19.35 7.75
C ASN A 300 1.20 18.13 8.05
N VAL A 301 1.25 17.11 7.20
CA VAL A 301 2.12 15.95 7.40
C VAL A 301 3.59 16.38 7.36
N LYS A 302 4.00 17.12 6.33
CA LYS A 302 5.39 17.57 6.18
C LYS A 302 5.89 18.42 7.34
N ASN A 303 5.04 19.30 7.81
CA ASN A 303 5.36 20.27 8.86
C ASN A 303 4.77 19.90 10.23
N ASN A 304 4.30 18.68 10.38
CA ASN A 304 3.79 18.20 11.67
C ASN A 304 4.96 18.12 12.67
N PRO A 305 4.99 18.97 13.71
CA PRO A 305 6.10 18.98 14.65
C PRO A 305 6.25 17.65 15.40
N LEU A 306 5.15 16.93 15.61
CA LEU A 306 5.18 15.64 16.30
C LEU A 306 5.81 14.55 15.42
N LEU A 307 5.52 14.53 14.15
CA LEU A 307 6.17 13.62 13.19
C LEU A 307 7.64 13.99 12.96
N ALA A 308 7.97 15.28 13.02
CA ALA A 308 9.33 15.78 12.82
C ALA A 308 10.22 15.69 14.06
N ILE A 309 9.65 15.71 15.28
CA ILE A 309 10.40 15.70 16.55
C ILE A 309 11.32 14.49 16.65
N GLY A 310 10.87 13.32 16.24
CA GLY A 310 11.65 12.10 16.23
C GLY A 310 12.66 12.02 15.10
N LYS A 311 12.72 13.01 14.21
CA LYS A 311 13.54 12.99 12.99
C LYS A 311 13.38 11.66 12.25
N LEU A 312 12.13 11.27 12.01
CA LEU A 312 11.77 10.03 11.36
C LEU A 312 11.99 10.10 9.84
N GLY A 313 12.03 8.94 9.21
CA GLY A 313 12.10 8.84 7.74
C GLY A 313 13.43 9.32 7.16
N GLU A 314 13.41 10.35 6.34
CA GLU A 314 14.58 10.90 5.67
C GLU A 314 15.48 11.78 6.59
N GLN A 315 15.36 11.66 7.88
CA GLN A 315 16.24 12.35 8.84
C GLN A 315 17.50 11.54 9.13
N ASP A 316 18.57 12.24 9.50
CA ASP A 316 19.87 11.64 9.82
C ASP A 316 19.97 11.10 11.27
N THR A 317 18.85 10.72 11.84
CA THR A 317 18.76 10.16 13.20
C THR A 317 18.24 8.74 13.15
N ALA A 318 19.00 7.81 13.70
CA ALA A 318 18.58 6.42 13.83
C ALA A 318 17.26 6.30 14.60
N ASN A 319 16.34 5.50 14.10
CA ASN A 319 15.08 5.21 14.78
C ASN A 319 14.56 3.82 14.41
N GLN A 320 13.63 3.31 15.22
CA GLN A 320 12.95 2.04 15.00
C GLN A 320 11.44 2.22 15.15
N LEU A 321 10.71 1.91 14.07
CA LEU A 321 9.24 1.88 14.03
C LEU A 321 8.75 0.49 13.64
N PHE A 322 7.46 0.23 13.85
CA PHE A 322 6.84 -1.05 13.55
C PHE A 322 5.53 -0.88 12.77
N GLN A 323 5.26 -1.84 11.91
CA GLN A 323 4.02 -1.91 11.10
C GLN A 323 2.77 -1.84 11.97
N MET A 324 2.77 -2.45 13.17
CA MET A 324 1.65 -2.40 14.11
C MET A 324 1.26 -0.98 14.56
N GLN A 325 2.13 0.02 14.36
CA GLN A 325 1.88 1.40 14.73
C GLN A 325 1.06 2.17 13.69
N LEU A 326 0.92 1.63 12.47
CA LEU A 326 0.28 2.34 11.35
C LEU A 326 -1.21 2.61 11.61
N ALA A 327 -1.96 1.64 12.13
CA ALA A 327 -3.40 1.81 12.37
C ALA A 327 -3.68 2.98 13.33
N ALA A 328 -2.99 3.04 14.46
CA ALA A 328 -3.14 4.13 15.42
C ALA A 328 -2.64 5.48 14.86
N THR A 329 -1.54 5.45 14.11
CA THR A 329 -0.94 6.66 13.52
C THR A 329 -1.89 7.33 12.54
N ILE A 330 -2.39 6.57 11.56
CA ILE A 330 -3.22 7.15 10.49
C ILE A 330 -4.59 7.59 11.00
N THR A 331 -5.18 6.85 11.91
CA THR A 331 -6.48 7.20 12.50
C THR A 331 -6.37 8.41 13.43
N LYS A 332 -5.25 8.57 14.13
CA LYS A 332 -4.97 9.78 14.91
C LYS A 332 -4.82 11.00 14.01
N LEU A 333 -4.12 10.87 12.87
CA LEU A 333 -3.97 11.97 11.89
C LEU A 333 -5.32 12.53 11.41
N ILE A 334 -6.28 11.66 11.17
CA ILE A 334 -7.63 12.08 10.72
C ILE A 334 -8.57 12.49 11.85
N GLY A 335 -8.11 12.45 13.10
CA GLY A 335 -8.89 12.88 14.28
C GLY A 335 -9.85 11.82 14.84
N TYR A 336 -9.69 10.56 14.48
CA TYR A 336 -10.51 9.43 14.93
C TYR A 336 -9.63 8.29 15.48
N PRO A 337 -8.98 8.47 16.65
CA PRO A 337 -8.05 7.48 17.20
C PRO A 337 -8.67 6.08 17.28
N PHE A 338 -8.00 5.11 16.67
CA PHE A 338 -8.49 3.73 16.58
C PHE A 338 -8.54 3.06 17.97
N VAL A 339 -9.69 2.49 18.27
CA VAL A 339 -9.92 1.70 19.49
C VAL A 339 -10.47 0.33 19.08
N ALA A 340 -9.92 -0.72 19.66
CA ALA A 340 -10.32 -2.11 19.44
C ALA A 340 -10.33 -2.88 20.76
N GLU A 341 -10.96 -4.05 20.75
CA GLU A 341 -10.98 -4.97 21.90
C GLU A 341 -9.65 -5.69 22.10
N HIS A 342 -8.86 -5.82 21.03
CA HIS A 342 -7.49 -6.38 21.05
C HIS A 342 -6.45 -5.28 21.30
N PRO A 343 -5.20 -5.64 21.62
CA PRO A 343 -4.10 -4.69 21.68
C PRO A 343 -3.90 -3.97 20.33
N VAL A 344 -3.50 -2.71 20.38
CA VAL A 344 -3.17 -1.91 19.19
C VAL A 344 -1.82 -1.23 19.44
N GLY A 345 -0.92 -1.34 18.48
CA GLY A 345 0.37 -0.64 18.53
C GLY A 345 0.18 0.88 18.67
N ALA A 346 1.01 1.52 19.49
CA ALA A 346 0.92 2.96 19.73
C ALA A 346 1.21 3.75 18.46
N ALA A 347 0.53 4.90 18.29
CA ALA A 347 0.87 5.86 17.25
C ALA A 347 2.34 6.31 17.38
N ILE A 348 2.97 6.69 16.26
CA ILE A 348 4.38 7.08 16.24
C ILE A 348 4.63 8.48 16.82
N TYR A 349 3.58 9.21 17.21
CA TYR A 349 3.67 10.56 17.78
C TYR A 349 2.59 10.81 18.83
#